data_154c5c3fd2237e5d58855dacd2141ffd
#
_entry.id   154c5c3fd2237e5d58855dacd2141ffd
#
_cell.length_a   1.000
_cell.length_b   1.000
_cell.length_c   1.000
_cell.angle_alpha   90.00
_cell.angle_beta   90.00
_cell.angle_gamma   90.00
#
_symmetry.space_group_name_H-M   'P 1'
#
loop_
_entity.id
_entity.type
_entity.pdbx_description
1 polymer ?
#
loop_
_entity_poly.entity_id
_entity_poly.type
_entity_poly.pdbx_seq_one_letter_code
_entity_poly.pdbx_strand_id
1 'polypeptide(L)'
;MVLNYIWIAFFLIALLVAIIRTFNGELSVFAAIVDSTFSMAEVAFNASIGLTGVLCLWLGIMKIGENGGAVQFLARLVGPFFNKLFPDVPADHPARGAMLMNFSANMLGLDNAATPMGLKAMNDLQELNEEKDTASNAMIMFLVLNTSGLTLIPITVMNYRNQFGAESPSDVFIPILIATFFASLVGLITVAIYQKINLFNKVILAYLGGLTLLVVGMIWYFNDLEPTALKSQSELLSSIVLYGIICCFILMGLRKKINIYESFIDGAKDGFGIAIKIIPYLVAILVSIGVFRASGAMDYLMEGFRWFFHLFLSDVRFVDGLPTAFMKPLSGSGARGMMIESFNTYGVDSFAGRLSATLQGATDTTFYIIAVYFGSVSIRKTRYAIKAGLLADLGGIIAGVIIATLFFGGEDKTPMKPQEMVLSFTDNWQNNLPSKNIEFMSDDCAFYDQAFDTIARSSRNLIDMLQVPDSVGGHEISTLSIKKNGEVPNEVVYAKIKRQHDLDSNSSTYSYAFHFEVGKIKAIQYLGNF
;
A
#
# COMPACT_ATOMS: atom_id res chain seq x y z
N MET A 1 -6.49 -21.68 5.17
CA MET A 1 -7.87 -21.99 4.74
C MET A 1 -8.63 -20.76 4.25
N VAL A 2 -8.64 -19.63 4.96
CA VAL A 2 -9.40 -18.41 4.56
C VAL A 2 -9.00 -17.89 3.19
N LEU A 3 -7.71 -17.74 2.91
CA LEU A 3 -7.20 -17.26 1.61
C LEU A 3 -7.67 -18.11 0.43
N ASN A 4 -7.78 -19.44 0.61
CA ASN A 4 -8.29 -20.34 -0.42
C ASN A 4 -9.74 -20.00 -0.81
N TYR A 5 -10.61 -19.72 0.18
CA TYR A 5 -11.99 -19.33 -0.09
C TYR A 5 -12.09 -17.95 -0.76
N ILE A 6 -11.27 -17.00 -0.36
CA ILE A 6 -11.21 -15.68 -1.00
C ILE A 6 -10.75 -15.80 -2.45
N TRP A 7 -9.69 -16.56 -2.69
CA TRP A 7 -9.16 -16.80 -4.03
C TRP A 7 -10.21 -17.44 -4.95
N ILE A 8 -10.90 -18.48 -4.47
CA ILE A 8 -12.02 -19.11 -5.20
C ILE A 8 -13.16 -18.12 -5.43
N ALA A 9 -13.51 -17.33 -4.41
CA ALA A 9 -14.58 -16.34 -4.50
C ALA A 9 -14.32 -15.29 -5.58
N PHE A 10 -13.07 -14.81 -5.71
CA PHE A 10 -12.72 -13.85 -6.76
C PHE A 10 -13.02 -14.38 -8.16
N PHE A 11 -12.68 -15.64 -8.46
CA PHE A 11 -12.98 -16.25 -9.75
C PHE A 11 -14.47 -16.49 -9.96
N LEU A 12 -15.16 -17.01 -8.94
CA LEU A 12 -16.59 -17.36 -9.08
C LEU A 12 -17.48 -16.11 -9.15
N ILE A 13 -17.20 -15.08 -8.37
CA ILE A 13 -17.92 -13.80 -8.44
C ILE A 13 -17.63 -13.12 -9.77
N ALA A 14 -16.37 -13.13 -10.22
CA ALA A 14 -15.99 -12.60 -11.52
C ALA A 14 -16.74 -13.28 -12.66
N LEU A 15 -16.85 -14.61 -12.62
CA LEU A 15 -17.62 -15.38 -13.60
C LEU A 15 -19.10 -14.95 -13.61
N LEU A 16 -19.70 -14.84 -12.43
CA LEU A 16 -21.12 -14.44 -12.31
C LEU A 16 -21.35 -13.03 -12.87
N VAL A 17 -20.50 -12.07 -12.50
CA VAL A 17 -20.59 -10.69 -13.00
C VAL A 17 -20.36 -10.64 -14.51
N ALA A 18 -19.36 -11.38 -15.03
CA ALA A 18 -19.08 -11.45 -16.45
C ALA A 18 -20.29 -11.99 -17.25
N ILE A 19 -20.95 -13.03 -16.74
CA ILE A 19 -22.17 -13.57 -17.34
C ILE A 19 -23.27 -12.50 -17.39
N ILE A 20 -23.54 -11.81 -16.28
CA ILE A 20 -24.54 -10.74 -16.21
C ILE A 20 -24.24 -9.62 -17.20
N ARG A 21 -23.00 -9.14 -17.26
CA ARG A 21 -22.57 -8.06 -18.19
C ARG A 21 -22.69 -8.51 -19.65
N THR A 22 -22.36 -9.77 -19.95
CA THR A 22 -22.52 -10.33 -21.30
C THR A 22 -23.97 -10.37 -21.73
N PHE A 23 -24.90 -10.77 -20.85
CA PHE A 23 -26.34 -10.71 -21.12
C PHE A 23 -26.85 -9.28 -21.31
N ASN A 24 -26.20 -8.29 -20.69
CA ASN A 24 -26.49 -6.87 -20.89
C ASN A 24 -25.85 -6.28 -22.17
N GLY A 25 -25.19 -7.11 -23.00
CA GLY A 25 -24.65 -6.71 -24.31
C GLY A 25 -23.15 -6.43 -24.33
N GLU A 26 -22.43 -6.59 -23.23
CA GLU A 26 -20.97 -6.37 -23.15
C GLU A 26 -20.18 -7.63 -23.51
N LEU A 27 -20.04 -7.92 -24.80
CA LEU A 27 -19.41 -9.15 -25.30
C LEU A 27 -17.89 -9.26 -25.06
N SER A 28 -17.21 -8.15 -24.75
CA SER A 28 -15.76 -8.10 -24.55
C SER A 28 -15.29 -8.52 -23.14
N VAL A 29 -16.19 -8.69 -22.19
CA VAL A 29 -15.84 -8.93 -20.75
C VAL A 29 -15.00 -10.21 -20.58
N PHE A 30 -15.37 -11.30 -21.22
CA PHE A 30 -14.59 -12.54 -21.12
C PHE A 30 -13.19 -12.42 -21.73
N ALA A 31 -13.06 -11.70 -22.85
CA ALA A 31 -11.75 -11.42 -23.45
C ALA A 31 -10.89 -10.59 -22.49
N ALA A 32 -11.45 -9.52 -21.90
CA ALA A 32 -10.76 -8.70 -20.91
C ALA A 32 -10.31 -9.50 -19.67
N ILE A 33 -11.11 -10.46 -19.19
CA ILE A 33 -10.75 -11.36 -18.09
C ILE A 33 -9.54 -12.24 -18.48
N VAL A 34 -9.58 -12.83 -19.67
CA VAL A 34 -8.48 -13.69 -20.15
C VAL A 34 -7.20 -12.88 -20.34
N ASP A 35 -7.28 -11.72 -20.97
CA ASP A 35 -6.13 -10.82 -21.14
C ASP A 35 -5.54 -10.38 -19.79
N SER A 36 -6.41 -10.09 -18.81
CA SER A 36 -5.98 -9.77 -17.45
C SER A 36 -5.24 -10.92 -16.77
N THR A 37 -5.57 -12.20 -17.03
CA THR A 37 -4.83 -13.31 -16.43
C THR A 37 -3.37 -13.34 -16.89
N PHE A 38 -3.10 -13.12 -18.17
CA PHE A 38 -1.73 -13.09 -18.69
C PHE A 38 -0.99 -11.83 -18.24
N SER A 39 -1.60 -10.67 -18.38
CA SER A 39 -1.02 -9.39 -17.98
C SER A 39 -0.65 -9.38 -16.48
N MET A 40 -1.54 -9.83 -15.60
CA MET A 40 -1.25 -9.87 -14.16
C MET A 40 -0.20 -10.91 -13.77
N ALA A 41 -0.09 -12.01 -14.50
CA ALA A 41 0.99 -12.98 -14.30
C ALA A 41 2.36 -12.36 -14.65
N GLU A 42 2.44 -11.60 -15.74
CA GLU A 42 3.64 -10.87 -16.15
C GLU A 42 4.02 -9.77 -15.13
N VAL A 43 3.05 -8.95 -14.69
CA VAL A 43 3.24 -7.94 -13.65
C VAL A 43 3.79 -8.58 -12.37
N ALA A 44 3.21 -9.71 -11.93
CA ALA A 44 3.66 -10.42 -10.73
C ALA A 44 5.11 -10.90 -10.85
N PHE A 45 5.48 -11.45 -12.00
CA PHE A 45 6.82 -11.94 -12.26
C PHE A 45 7.84 -10.79 -12.30
N ASN A 46 7.56 -9.74 -13.08
CA ASN A 46 8.43 -8.59 -13.23
C ASN A 46 8.63 -7.85 -11.91
N ALA A 47 7.55 -7.65 -11.11
CA ALA A 47 7.64 -7.09 -9.78
C ALA A 47 8.54 -7.92 -8.85
N SER A 48 8.43 -9.24 -8.90
CA SER A 48 9.23 -10.13 -8.04
C SER A 48 10.72 -10.08 -8.39
N ILE A 49 11.06 -10.05 -9.67
CA ILE A 49 12.46 -9.94 -10.12
C ILE A 49 13.03 -8.57 -9.78
N GLY A 50 12.30 -7.50 -10.03
CA GLY A 50 12.74 -6.15 -9.72
C GLY A 50 12.98 -5.92 -8.23
N LEU A 51 12.20 -6.58 -7.36
CA LEU A 51 12.41 -6.55 -5.90
C LEU A 51 13.71 -7.24 -5.45
N THR A 52 14.28 -8.13 -6.24
CA THR A 52 15.40 -8.99 -5.81
C THR A 52 16.59 -8.16 -5.31
N GLY A 53 17.03 -7.14 -6.08
CA GLY A 53 18.17 -6.31 -5.69
C GLY A 53 17.94 -5.53 -4.40
N VAL A 54 16.75 -4.95 -4.24
CA VAL A 54 16.40 -4.17 -3.06
C VAL A 54 16.21 -5.06 -1.82
N LEU A 55 15.65 -6.27 -1.99
CA LEU A 55 15.58 -7.26 -0.91
C LEU A 55 16.98 -7.72 -0.47
N CYS A 56 17.88 -8.00 -1.42
CA CYS A 56 19.27 -8.34 -1.11
C CYS A 56 19.96 -7.21 -0.33
N LEU A 57 19.79 -5.95 -0.76
CA LEU A 57 20.37 -4.79 -0.09
C LEU A 57 19.89 -4.70 1.37
N TRP A 58 18.58 -4.67 1.56
CA TRP A 58 18.03 -4.44 2.90
C TRP A 58 18.25 -5.62 3.85
N LEU A 59 18.07 -6.86 3.38
CA LEU A 59 18.34 -8.03 4.23
C LEU A 59 19.84 -8.18 4.54
N GLY A 60 20.71 -7.77 3.62
CA GLY A 60 22.14 -7.66 3.91
C GLY A 60 22.43 -6.66 5.03
N ILE A 61 21.87 -5.45 4.97
CA ILE A 61 22.01 -4.42 6.01
C ILE A 61 21.42 -4.91 7.34
N MET A 62 20.24 -5.51 7.31
CA MET A 62 19.57 -6.04 8.50
C MET A 62 20.39 -7.15 9.16
N LYS A 63 21.05 -8.00 8.38
CA LYS A 63 21.94 -9.06 8.90
C LYS A 63 23.16 -8.50 9.61
N ILE A 64 23.72 -7.39 9.12
CA ILE A 64 24.77 -6.65 9.84
C ILE A 64 24.25 -6.21 11.21
N GLY A 65 23.05 -5.60 11.27
CA GLY A 65 22.42 -5.17 12.52
C GLY A 65 22.15 -6.32 13.48
N GLU A 66 21.62 -7.44 12.97
CA GLU A 66 21.37 -8.67 13.75
C GLU A 66 22.67 -9.20 14.38
N ASN A 67 23.70 -9.43 13.55
CA ASN A 67 25.00 -9.91 14.00
C ASN A 67 25.71 -8.86 14.89
N GLY A 68 25.50 -7.57 14.62
CA GLY A 68 25.98 -6.44 15.40
C GLY A 68 25.31 -6.30 16.78
N GLY A 69 24.17 -6.97 17.00
CA GLY A 69 23.48 -6.98 18.30
C GLY A 69 22.35 -5.96 18.42
N ALA A 70 21.80 -5.47 17.32
CA ALA A 70 20.69 -4.50 17.33
C ALA A 70 19.43 -5.08 18.02
N VAL A 71 19.13 -6.36 17.79
CA VAL A 71 18.00 -7.04 18.44
C VAL A 71 18.17 -7.06 19.96
N GLN A 72 19.37 -7.39 20.45
CA GLN A 72 19.70 -7.40 21.88
C GLN A 72 19.66 -5.99 22.50
N PHE A 73 20.08 -4.96 21.74
CA PHE A 73 19.99 -3.58 22.18
C PHE A 73 18.54 -3.15 22.37
N LEU A 74 17.67 -3.38 21.39
CA LEU A 74 16.24 -3.10 21.49
C LEU A 74 15.58 -3.91 22.61
N ALA A 75 15.92 -5.19 22.75
CA ALA A 75 15.41 -6.03 23.81
C ALA A 75 15.71 -5.45 25.21
N ARG A 76 16.91 -4.90 25.42
CA ARG A 76 17.24 -4.21 26.68
C ARG A 76 16.45 -2.91 26.85
N LEU A 77 16.26 -2.16 25.77
CA LEU A 77 15.52 -0.91 25.81
C LEU A 77 14.05 -1.13 26.18
N VAL A 78 13.36 -2.08 25.53
CA VAL A 78 11.93 -2.34 25.76
C VAL A 78 11.66 -3.30 26.93
N GLY A 79 12.68 -3.97 27.46
CA GLY A 79 12.57 -4.98 28.52
C GLY A 79 11.78 -4.55 29.75
N PRO A 80 12.06 -3.39 30.37
CA PRO A 80 11.31 -2.91 31.54
C PRO A 80 9.80 -2.76 31.29
N PHE A 81 9.42 -2.25 30.12
CA PHE A 81 8.02 -2.16 29.69
C PHE A 81 7.40 -3.53 29.51
N PHE A 82 8.09 -4.40 28.75
CA PHE A 82 7.66 -5.74 28.43
C PHE A 82 7.39 -6.57 29.69
N ASN A 83 8.26 -6.48 30.69
CA ASN A 83 8.10 -7.18 31.97
C ASN A 83 6.81 -6.80 32.71
N LYS A 84 6.26 -5.61 32.49
CA LYS A 84 4.99 -5.17 33.11
C LYS A 84 3.77 -5.64 32.35
N LEU A 85 3.91 -5.98 31.08
CA LEU A 85 2.83 -6.51 30.25
C LEU A 85 2.58 -8.01 30.45
N PHE A 86 3.57 -8.74 30.99
CA PHE A 86 3.51 -10.19 31.19
C PHE A 86 3.70 -10.57 32.67
N PRO A 87 2.76 -10.17 33.56
CA PRO A 87 2.88 -10.45 34.99
C PRO A 87 2.84 -11.93 35.31
N ASP A 88 2.12 -12.74 34.51
CA ASP A 88 1.93 -14.17 34.72
C ASP A 88 3.16 -15.01 34.31
N VAL A 89 4.17 -14.40 33.67
CA VAL A 89 5.39 -15.10 33.26
C VAL A 89 6.49 -14.85 34.30
N PRO A 90 7.09 -15.89 34.94
CA PRO A 90 8.17 -15.74 35.93
C PRO A 90 9.38 -14.98 35.34
N ALA A 91 10.07 -14.20 36.17
CA ALA A 91 11.17 -13.33 35.71
C ALA A 91 12.32 -14.11 35.04
N ASP A 92 12.60 -15.30 35.51
CA ASP A 92 13.71 -16.12 35.03
C ASP A 92 13.29 -17.13 33.97
N HIS A 93 12.01 -17.12 33.54
CA HIS A 93 11.51 -18.09 32.56
C HIS A 93 12.02 -17.80 31.15
N PRO A 94 12.47 -18.80 30.38
CA PRO A 94 13.01 -18.63 29.01
C PRO A 94 12.06 -17.93 28.06
N ALA A 95 10.73 -18.07 28.24
CA ALA A 95 9.71 -17.42 27.45
C ALA A 95 9.92 -15.91 27.36
N ARG A 96 10.33 -15.23 28.46
CA ARG A 96 10.57 -13.77 28.44
C ARG A 96 11.64 -13.39 27.45
N GLY A 97 12.74 -14.11 27.41
CA GLY A 97 13.82 -13.88 26.47
C GLY A 97 13.37 -14.07 25.02
N ALA A 98 12.70 -15.20 24.76
CA ALA A 98 12.22 -15.53 23.41
C ALA A 98 11.16 -14.53 22.91
N MET A 99 10.18 -14.15 23.73
CA MET A 99 9.18 -13.13 23.40
C MET A 99 9.81 -11.77 23.10
N LEU A 100 10.75 -11.35 23.94
CA LEU A 100 11.40 -10.04 23.81
C LEU A 100 12.28 -9.97 22.56
N MET A 101 12.99 -11.06 22.24
CA MET A 101 13.79 -11.17 21.02
C MET A 101 12.90 -11.17 19.77
N ASN A 102 11.78 -11.89 19.79
CA ASN A 102 10.79 -11.89 18.71
C ASN A 102 10.24 -10.47 18.48
N PHE A 103 9.77 -9.82 19.53
CA PHE A 103 9.22 -8.46 19.45
C PHE A 103 10.24 -7.46 18.90
N SER A 104 11.50 -7.53 19.39
CA SER A 104 12.57 -6.67 18.93
C SER A 104 12.96 -6.94 17.48
N ALA A 105 12.91 -8.18 17.02
CA ALA A 105 13.15 -8.55 15.63
C ALA A 105 12.03 -8.03 14.72
N ASN A 106 10.77 -8.15 15.12
CA ASN A 106 9.62 -7.61 14.41
C ASN A 106 9.68 -6.08 14.29
N MET A 107 10.05 -5.38 15.37
CA MET A 107 10.25 -3.92 15.33
C MET A 107 11.28 -3.50 14.27
N LEU A 108 12.31 -4.32 14.06
CA LEU A 108 13.32 -4.08 13.03
C LEU A 108 12.92 -4.59 11.63
N GLY A 109 11.78 -5.28 11.48
CA GLY A 109 11.37 -5.90 10.22
C GLY A 109 12.19 -7.15 9.84
N LEU A 110 12.73 -7.85 10.85
CA LEU A 110 13.52 -9.09 10.70
C LEU A 110 12.62 -10.33 10.76
N ASP A 111 11.70 -10.49 9.82
CA ASP A 111 10.69 -11.57 9.80
C ASP A 111 11.31 -12.97 9.92
N ASN A 112 12.47 -13.18 9.27
CA ASN A 112 13.21 -14.46 9.31
C ASN A 112 13.73 -14.81 10.70
N ALA A 113 14.14 -13.82 11.49
CA ALA A 113 14.59 -14.01 12.86
C ALA A 113 13.42 -14.02 13.86
N ALA A 114 12.38 -13.23 13.57
CA ALA A 114 11.22 -13.08 14.43
C ALA A 114 10.40 -14.39 14.54
N THR A 115 10.08 -15.03 13.43
CA THR A 115 9.20 -16.22 13.41
C THR A 115 9.75 -17.38 14.25
N PRO A 116 11.01 -17.83 14.12
CA PRO A 116 11.55 -18.89 14.99
C PRO A 116 11.54 -18.53 16.47
N MET A 117 11.84 -17.27 16.82
CA MET A 117 11.80 -16.80 18.21
C MET A 117 10.37 -16.77 18.75
N GLY A 118 9.38 -16.42 17.91
CA GLY A 118 7.97 -16.45 18.27
C GLY A 118 7.46 -17.87 18.52
N LEU A 119 7.83 -18.82 17.68
CA LEU A 119 7.51 -20.24 17.88
C LEU A 119 8.14 -20.78 19.17
N LYS A 120 9.40 -20.43 19.44
CA LYS A 120 10.04 -20.77 20.70
C LYS A 120 9.30 -20.15 21.88
N ALA A 121 8.96 -18.86 21.81
CA ALA A 121 8.21 -18.19 22.87
C ALA A 121 6.87 -18.88 23.15
N MET A 122 6.14 -19.29 22.10
CA MET A 122 4.87 -20.01 22.26
C MET A 122 5.05 -21.37 22.91
N ASN A 123 6.10 -22.15 22.57
CA ASN A 123 6.41 -23.41 23.23
C ASN A 123 6.75 -23.20 24.72
N ASP A 124 7.61 -22.23 25.01
CA ASP A 124 7.99 -21.91 26.40
C ASP A 124 6.76 -21.40 27.21
N LEU A 125 5.84 -20.64 26.59
CA LEU A 125 4.58 -20.23 27.24
C LEU A 125 3.62 -21.40 27.45
N GLN A 126 3.64 -22.41 26.57
CA GLN A 126 2.79 -23.59 26.67
C GLN A 126 3.23 -24.48 27.86
N GLU A 127 4.51 -24.44 28.26
CA GLU A 127 4.98 -25.11 29.48
C GLU A 127 4.30 -24.54 30.73
N LEU A 128 4.11 -23.22 30.78
CA LEU A 128 3.44 -22.49 31.87
C LEU A 128 1.90 -22.58 31.81
N ASN A 129 1.35 -23.03 30.71
CA ASN A 129 -0.10 -23.01 30.48
C ASN A 129 -0.76 -24.20 31.16
N GLU A 130 -1.69 -23.95 32.10
CA GLU A 130 -2.43 -25.01 32.81
C GLU A 130 -3.44 -25.70 31.88
N GLU A 131 -4.17 -24.94 31.07
CA GLU A 131 -5.14 -25.47 30.12
C GLU A 131 -4.51 -25.60 28.73
N LYS A 132 -4.01 -26.79 28.40
CA LYS A 132 -3.20 -27.01 27.18
C LYS A 132 -3.91 -26.73 25.84
N ASP A 133 -5.24 -26.74 25.79
CA ASP A 133 -6.03 -26.46 24.60
C ASP A 133 -6.56 -25.00 24.52
N THR A 134 -6.37 -24.22 25.57
CA THR A 134 -6.90 -22.87 25.76
C THR A 134 -5.78 -21.85 25.84
N ALA A 135 -5.91 -20.74 25.11
CA ALA A 135 -4.90 -19.68 25.11
C ALA A 135 -4.77 -19.01 26.49
N SER A 136 -3.55 -18.94 27.05
CA SER A 136 -3.26 -18.21 28.28
C SER A 136 -3.25 -16.69 28.05
N ASN A 137 -3.34 -15.89 29.11
CA ASN A 137 -3.25 -14.43 29.03
C ASN A 137 -1.94 -13.98 28.38
N ALA A 138 -0.82 -14.56 28.78
CA ALA A 138 0.48 -14.24 28.21
C ALA A 138 0.54 -14.54 26.70
N MET A 139 0.01 -15.70 26.26
CA MET A 139 -0.07 -16.04 24.84
C MET A 139 -0.90 -15.03 24.05
N ILE A 140 -2.04 -14.60 24.60
CA ILE A 140 -2.93 -13.61 23.91
C ILE A 140 -2.25 -12.26 23.81
N MET A 141 -1.64 -11.75 24.90
CA MET A 141 -0.90 -10.49 24.87
C MET A 141 0.25 -10.55 23.85
N PHE A 142 1.02 -11.62 23.85
CA PHE A 142 2.13 -11.83 22.93
C PHE A 142 1.66 -11.87 21.47
N LEU A 143 0.57 -12.58 21.19
CA LEU A 143 -0.04 -12.65 19.87
C LEU A 143 -0.51 -11.28 19.39
N VAL A 144 -1.22 -10.51 20.22
CA VAL A 144 -1.76 -9.20 19.85
C VAL A 144 -0.66 -8.18 19.59
N LEU A 145 0.43 -8.20 20.37
CA LEU A 145 1.60 -7.36 20.11
C LEU A 145 2.28 -7.70 18.77
N ASN A 146 2.30 -8.98 18.38
CA ASN A 146 2.80 -9.37 17.06
C ASN A 146 1.84 -8.93 15.93
N THR A 147 0.54 -9.13 16.11
CA THR A 147 -0.49 -8.75 15.13
C THR A 147 -0.54 -7.25 14.90
N SER A 148 -0.46 -6.44 15.95
CA SER A 148 -0.44 -4.98 15.83
C SER A 148 0.85 -4.45 15.20
N GLY A 149 1.90 -5.26 15.18
CA GLY A 149 3.08 -5.13 14.33
C GLY A 149 3.79 -3.78 14.40
N LEU A 150 4.17 -3.30 15.60
CA LEU A 150 4.94 -2.07 15.71
C LEU A 150 6.24 -2.19 14.89
N THR A 151 6.22 -1.66 13.69
CA THR A 151 7.33 -1.73 12.73
C THR A 151 8.06 -0.39 12.69
N LEU A 152 9.33 -0.38 13.04
CA LEU A 152 10.17 0.83 12.96
C LEU A 152 10.66 1.07 11.53
N ILE A 153 10.79 0.02 10.73
CA ILE A 153 11.35 0.13 9.38
C ILE A 153 10.48 -0.68 8.40
N PRO A 154 9.54 -0.06 7.68
CA PRO A 154 8.63 -0.74 6.76
C PRO A 154 9.29 -1.03 5.40
N ILE A 155 10.42 -1.76 5.40
CA ILE A 155 11.27 -2.01 4.24
C ILE A 155 10.48 -2.60 3.07
N THR A 156 9.65 -3.59 3.35
CA THR A 156 8.90 -4.32 2.32
C THR A 156 8.00 -3.37 1.51
N VAL A 157 7.30 -2.46 2.17
CA VAL A 157 6.42 -1.49 1.49
C VAL A 157 7.23 -0.51 0.64
N MET A 158 8.31 0.05 1.20
CA MET A 158 9.20 0.98 0.47
C MET A 158 9.83 0.31 -0.76
N ASN A 159 10.18 -0.98 -0.66
CA ASN A 159 10.72 -1.74 -1.78
C ASN A 159 9.73 -1.85 -2.93
N TYR A 160 8.46 -2.18 -2.64
CA TYR A 160 7.41 -2.22 -3.67
C TYR A 160 7.19 -0.84 -4.28
N ARG A 161 7.14 0.22 -3.49
CA ARG A 161 7.01 1.58 -4.01
C ARG A 161 8.17 1.95 -4.95
N ASN A 162 9.41 1.65 -4.56
CA ASN A 162 10.58 1.86 -5.42
C ASN A 162 10.48 1.06 -6.72
N GLN A 163 10.06 -0.21 -6.67
CA GLN A 163 9.89 -1.06 -7.84
C GLN A 163 8.84 -0.53 -8.82
N PHE A 164 7.79 0.09 -8.31
CA PHE A 164 6.72 0.69 -9.11
C PHE A 164 6.99 2.16 -9.48
N GLY A 165 8.22 2.63 -9.30
CA GLY A 165 8.68 3.93 -9.79
C GLY A 165 8.20 5.13 -8.96
N ALA A 166 7.99 4.95 -7.65
CA ALA A 166 7.66 6.07 -6.77
C ALA A 166 8.75 7.15 -6.79
N GLU A 167 8.36 8.42 -6.87
CA GLU A 167 9.27 9.57 -6.78
C GLU A 167 10.06 9.54 -5.46
N SER A 168 9.37 9.27 -4.36
CA SER A 168 9.95 9.10 -3.03
C SER A 168 9.41 7.82 -2.37
N PRO A 169 10.12 6.68 -2.47
CA PRO A 169 9.68 5.42 -1.86
C PRO A 169 9.50 5.49 -0.34
N SER A 170 10.19 6.41 0.32
CA SER A 170 10.20 6.58 1.78
C SER A 170 9.16 7.56 2.32
N ASP A 171 8.36 8.23 1.50
CA ASP A 171 7.36 9.21 1.95
C ASP A 171 6.28 8.59 2.87
N VAL A 172 5.97 7.30 2.68
CA VAL A 172 5.03 6.54 3.52
C VAL A 172 5.64 6.06 4.85
N PHE A 173 6.93 6.28 5.09
CA PHE A 173 7.62 5.80 6.30
C PHE A 173 6.99 6.34 7.59
N ILE A 174 6.84 7.67 7.70
CA ILE A 174 6.23 8.32 8.87
C ILE A 174 4.76 7.96 9.03
N PRO A 175 3.91 8.02 7.99
CA PRO A 175 2.54 7.54 8.05
C PRO A 175 2.40 6.11 8.57
N ILE A 176 3.22 5.17 8.11
CA ILE A 176 3.22 3.79 8.58
C ILE A 176 3.62 3.71 10.06
N LEU A 177 4.70 4.41 10.45
CA LEU A 177 5.17 4.43 11.83
C LEU A 177 4.07 4.89 12.81
N ILE A 178 3.34 5.95 12.45
CA ILE A 178 2.22 6.47 13.24
C ILE A 178 1.06 5.47 13.24
N ALA A 179 0.70 4.89 12.11
CA ALA A 179 -0.40 3.92 12.01
C ALA A 179 -0.12 2.66 12.84
N THR A 180 1.11 2.11 12.79
CA THR A 180 1.49 0.95 13.61
C THR A 180 1.51 1.25 15.10
N PHE A 181 1.87 2.48 15.49
CA PHE A 181 1.77 2.92 16.88
C PHE A 181 0.32 2.85 17.37
N PHE A 182 -0.64 3.40 16.62
CA PHE A 182 -2.06 3.37 17.01
C PHE A 182 -2.62 1.94 17.00
N ALA A 183 -2.27 1.10 16.05
CA ALA A 183 -2.62 -0.31 16.04
C ALA A 183 -2.16 -1.00 17.32
N SER A 184 -0.88 -0.81 17.68
CA SER A 184 -0.28 -1.39 18.88
C SER A 184 -0.91 -0.83 20.17
N LEU A 185 -1.21 0.46 20.21
CA LEU A 185 -1.87 1.10 21.34
C LEU A 185 -3.27 0.53 21.56
N VAL A 186 -4.09 0.43 20.51
CA VAL A 186 -5.45 -0.15 20.57
C VAL A 186 -5.41 -1.61 20.97
N GLY A 187 -4.52 -2.41 20.37
CA GLY A 187 -4.33 -3.81 20.72
C GLY A 187 -3.94 -4.00 22.18
N LEU A 188 -2.95 -3.24 22.65
CA LEU A 188 -2.46 -3.28 24.03
C LEU A 188 -3.55 -2.85 25.02
N ILE A 189 -4.27 -1.76 24.77
CA ILE A 189 -5.37 -1.30 25.64
C ILE A 189 -6.46 -2.36 25.68
N THR A 190 -6.84 -2.92 24.55
CA THR A 190 -7.86 -3.97 24.47
C THR A 190 -7.47 -5.17 25.34
N VAL A 191 -6.26 -5.70 25.20
CA VAL A 191 -5.81 -6.83 26.01
C VAL A 191 -5.67 -6.45 27.49
N ALA A 192 -5.17 -5.26 27.79
CA ALA A 192 -5.03 -4.78 29.16
C ALA A 192 -6.37 -4.69 29.90
N ILE A 193 -7.46 -4.28 29.20
CA ILE A 193 -8.82 -4.28 29.76
C ILE A 193 -9.26 -5.71 30.09
N TYR A 194 -9.09 -6.67 29.17
CA TYR A 194 -9.46 -8.07 29.42
C TYR A 194 -8.65 -8.71 30.55
N GLN A 195 -7.37 -8.38 30.65
CA GLN A 195 -6.44 -8.96 31.64
C GLN A 195 -6.34 -8.12 32.94
N LYS A 196 -7.05 -6.99 33.01
CA LYS A 196 -7.01 -6.05 34.15
C LYS A 196 -5.58 -5.58 34.48
N ILE A 197 -4.74 -5.39 33.45
CA ILE A 197 -3.39 -4.84 33.59
C ILE A 197 -3.51 -3.34 33.91
N ASN A 198 -2.81 -2.91 34.97
CA ASN A 198 -2.79 -1.50 35.34
C ASN A 198 -1.90 -0.68 34.39
N LEU A 199 -2.50 -0.03 33.38
CA LEU A 199 -1.82 0.83 32.43
C LEU A 199 -1.26 2.12 33.06
N PHE A 200 -1.73 2.53 34.26
CA PHE A 200 -1.21 3.68 35.01
C PHE A 200 0.07 3.35 35.80
N ASN A 201 0.63 2.15 35.63
CA ASN A 201 1.95 1.82 36.18
C ASN A 201 2.99 2.79 35.62
N LYS A 202 3.84 3.36 36.50
CA LYS A 202 4.83 4.39 36.15
C LYS A 202 5.71 4.00 34.95
N VAL A 203 6.09 2.72 34.84
CA VAL A 203 6.92 2.21 33.73
C VAL A 203 6.09 2.20 32.43
N ILE A 204 4.88 1.62 32.47
CA ILE A 204 4.01 1.56 31.28
C ILE A 204 3.67 2.98 30.82
N LEU A 205 3.31 3.87 31.75
CA LEU A 205 2.97 5.26 31.46
C LEU A 205 4.16 6.02 30.87
N ALA A 206 5.38 5.79 31.36
CA ALA A 206 6.58 6.43 30.83
C ALA A 206 6.84 6.03 29.36
N TYR A 207 6.72 4.74 29.04
CA TYR A 207 6.93 4.25 27.67
C TYR A 207 5.80 4.67 26.73
N LEU A 208 4.54 4.38 27.11
CA LEU A 208 3.38 4.76 26.27
C LEU A 208 3.21 6.27 26.18
N GLY A 209 3.35 6.98 27.31
CA GLY A 209 3.25 8.43 27.35
C GLY A 209 4.36 9.10 26.55
N GLY A 210 5.61 8.65 26.69
CA GLY A 210 6.74 9.15 25.91
C GLY A 210 6.57 8.92 24.41
N LEU A 211 6.14 7.72 24.01
CA LEU A 211 5.88 7.41 22.60
C LEU A 211 4.67 8.16 22.06
N THR A 212 3.59 8.29 22.86
CA THR A 212 2.42 9.08 22.50
C THR A 212 2.79 10.56 22.31
N LEU A 213 3.58 11.14 23.22
CA LEU A 213 4.04 12.52 23.10
C LEU A 213 4.89 12.73 21.85
N LEU A 214 5.76 11.76 21.50
CA LEU A 214 6.54 11.81 20.27
C LEU A 214 5.61 11.79 19.04
N VAL A 215 4.66 10.86 18.99
CA VAL A 215 3.72 10.74 17.86
C VAL A 215 2.81 11.96 17.74
N VAL A 216 2.25 12.44 18.86
CA VAL A 216 1.42 13.65 18.87
C VAL A 216 2.26 14.88 18.46
N GLY A 217 3.49 14.98 18.93
CA GLY A 217 4.42 16.04 18.53
C GLY A 217 4.73 16.00 17.03
N MET A 218 4.91 14.79 16.45
CA MET A 218 5.08 14.64 15.00
C MET A 218 3.81 15.08 14.25
N ILE A 219 2.63 14.58 14.65
CA ILE A 219 1.36 14.96 14.01
C ILE A 219 1.17 16.48 14.10
N TRP A 220 1.38 17.08 15.27
CA TRP A 220 1.25 18.53 15.47
C TRP A 220 2.23 19.30 14.56
N TYR A 221 3.49 18.87 14.51
CA TYR A 221 4.50 19.50 13.66
C TYR A 221 4.14 19.45 12.18
N PHE A 222 3.69 18.30 11.69
CA PHE A 222 3.36 18.12 10.28
C PHE A 222 2.00 18.75 9.89
N ASN A 223 1.04 18.84 10.82
CA ASN A 223 -0.28 19.39 10.54
C ASN A 223 -0.27 20.88 10.16
N ASP A 224 0.70 21.64 10.67
CA ASP A 224 0.79 23.08 10.43
C ASP A 224 1.63 23.44 9.18
N LEU A 225 2.16 22.44 8.47
CA LEU A 225 2.98 22.66 7.28
C LEU A 225 2.14 22.75 6.00
N GLU A 226 2.57 23.64 5.10
CA GLU A 226 2.06 23.66 3.74
C GLU A 226 2.39 22.33 3.03
N PRO A 227 1.53 21.83 2.08
CA PRO A 227 1.70 20.51 1.45
C PRO A 227 3.10 20.24 0.87
N THR A 228 3.71 21.23 0.21
CA THR A 228 5.06 21.12 -0.36
C THR A 228 6.15 21.01 0.70
N ALA A 229 6.03 21.76 1.80
CA ALA A 229 6.94 21.69 2.94
C ALA A 229 6.75 20.37 3.71
N LEU A 230 5.52 19.92 3.88
CA LEU A 230 5.20 18.64 4.50
C LEU A 230 5.85 17.48 3.75
N LYS A 231 5.73 17.43 2.41
CA LYS A 231 6.36 16.42 1.57
C LYS A 231 7.87 16.43 1.75
N SER A 232 8.53 17.58 1.53
CA SER A 232 9.99 17.69 1.58
C SER A 232 10.57 17.40 2.97
N GLN A 233 9.92 17.83 4.04
CA GLN A 233 10.40 17.59 5.40
C GLN A 233 10.15 16.16 5.88
N SER A 234 9.01 15.56 5.51
CA SER A 234 8.73 14.15 5.77
C SER A 234 9.74 13.25 5.07
N GLU A 235 10.04 13.53 3.81
CA GLU A 235 11.05 12.82 3.03
C GLU A 235 12.45 12.97 3.62
N LEU A 236 12.85 14.18 3.98
CA LEU A 236 14.15 14.46 4.62
C LEU A 236 14.28 13.68 5.95
N LEU A 237 13.27 13.74 6.81
CA LEU A 237 13.29 13.05 8.10
C LEU A 237 13.34 11.52 7.90
N SER A 238 12.56 10.98 6.98
CA SER A 238 12.57 9.55 6.64
C SER A 238 13.95 9.12 6.14
N SER A 239 14.56 9.90 5.25
CA SER A 239 15.89 9.62 4.69
C SER A 239 17.00 9.67 5.75
N ILE A 240 16.96 10.67 6.65
CA ILE A 240 17.91 10.77 7.77
C ILE A 240 17.77 9.58 8.71
N VAL A 241 16.54 9.17 9.06
CA VAL A 241 16.31 8.03 9.95
C VAL A 241 16.79 6.74 9.30
N LEU A 242 16.42 6.48 8.03
CA LEU A 242 16.82 5.27 7.32
C LEU A 242 18.34 5.16 7.15
N TYR A 243 18.99 6.24 6.70
CA TYR A 243 20.46 6.25 6.56
C TYR A 243 21.16 6.17 7.91
N GLY A 244 20.61 6.84 8.93
CA GLY A 244 21.08 6.75 10.31
C GLY A 244 21.04 5.33 10.87
N ILE A 245 19.98 4.56 10.57
CA ILE A 245 19.88 3.13 10.94
C ILE A 245 20.97 2.31 10.25
N ILE A 246 21.19 2.52 8.95
CA ILE A 246 22.26 1.84 8.20
C ILE A 246 23.62 2.11 8.86
N CYS A 247 23.95 3.37 9.12
CA CYS A 247 25.19 3.77 9.79
C CYS A 247 25.29 3.15 11.19
N CYS A 248 24.19 3.16 11.96
CA CYS A 248 24.14 2.57 13.29
C CYS A 248 24.45 1.06 13.25
N PHE A 249 23.87 0.31 12.31
CA PHE A 249 24.15 -1.14 12.18
C PHE A 249 25.60 -1.41 11.81
N ILE A 250 26.19 -0.63 10.91
CA ILE A 250 27.61 -0.73 10.56
C ILE A 250 28.47 -0.45 11.78
N LEU A 251 28.20 0.62 12.55
CA LEU A 251 28.95 0.97 13.76
C LEU A 251 28.81 -0.10 14.85
N MET A 252 27.63 -0.69 15.02
CA MET A 252 27.41 -1.82 15.94
C MET A 252 28.20 -3.04 15.49
N GLY A 253 28.25 -3.33 14.19
CA GLY A 253 29.07 -4.40 13.62
C GLY A 253 30.56 -4.19 13.86
N LEU A 254 31.05 -2.97 13.63
CA LEU A 254 32.45 -2.59 13.92
C LEU A 254 32.80 -2.75 15.39
N ARG A 255 31.91 -2.28 16.30
CA ARG A 255 32.12 -2.40 17.75
C ARG A 255 32.19 -3.87 18.19
N LYS A 256 31.38 -4.74 17.59
CA LYS A 256 31.34 -6.17 17.89
C LYS A 256 32.41 -6.97 17.14
N LYS A 257 33.19 -6.30 16.26
CA LYS A 257 34.26 -6.88 15.45
C LYS A 257 33.81 -8.04 14.55
N ILE A 258 32.58 -7.96 14.03
CA ILE A 258 32.09 -8.93 13.05
C ILE A 258 32.66 -8.62 11.66
N ASN A 259 32.69 -9.63 10.78
CA ASN A 259 32.95 -9.40 9.36
C ASN A 259 31.69 -8.81 8.73
N ILE A 260 31.68 -7.48 8.54
CA ILE A 260 30.52 -6.72 8.05
C ILE A 260 30.17 -7.14 6.63
N TYR A 261 31.16 -7.28 5.76
CA TYR A 261 30.95 -7.63 4.36
C TYR A 261 30.34 -9.04 4.22
N GLU A 262 30.87 -10.04 4.92
CA GLU A 262 30.30 -11.39 4.90
C GLU A 262 28.91 -11.44 5.51
N SER A 263 28.68 -10.72 6.61
CA SER A 263 27.34 -10.60 7.19
C SER A 263 26.34 -10.02 6.20
N PHE A 264 26.75 -9.01 5.43
CA PHE A 264 25.93 -8.45 4.35
C PHE A 264 25.63 -9.48 3.26
N ILE A 265 26.65 -10.20 2.78
CA ILE A 265 26.48 -11.21 1.72
C ILE A 265 25.55 -12.33 2.16
N ASP A 266 25.64 -12.78 3.41
CA ASP A 266 24.75 -13.83 3.94
C ASP A 266 23.29 -13.36 4.00
N GLY A 267 23.03 -12.14 4.47
CA GLY A 267 21.70 -11.57 4.43
C GLY A 267 21.18 -11.33 3.00
N ALA A 268 22.06 -10.93 2.08
CA ALA A 268 21.71 -10.75 0.67
C ALA A 268 21.31 -12.07 0.00
N LYS A 269 21.97 -13.19 0.31
CA LYS A 269 21.57 -14.53 -0.16
C LYS A 269 20.17 -14.89 0.30
N ASP A 270 19.84 -14.59 1.56
CA ASP A 270 18.48 -14.78 2.11
C ASP A 270 17.46 -13.95 1.32
N GLY A 271 17.82 -12.70 0.98
CA GLY A 271 16.99 -11.81 0.16
C GLY A 271 16.66 -12.36 -1.21
N PHE A 272 17.64 -12.92 -1.89
CA PHE A 272 17.46 -13.59 -3.17
C PHE A 272 16.53 -14.81 -3.05
N GLY A 273 16.73 -15.63 -2.00
CA GLY A 273 15.87 -16.78 -1.74
C GLY A 273 14.40 -16.41 -1.48
N ILE A 274 14.16 -15.28 -0.79
CA ILE A 274 12.80 -14.77 -0.55
C ILE A 274 12.17 -14.26 -1.84
N ALA A 275 12.91 -13.51 -2.68
CA ALA A 275 12.42 -13.00 -3.95
C ALA A 275 11.88 -14.13 -4.85
N ILE A 276 12.60 -15.24 -4.96
CA ILE A 276 12.14 -16.41 -5.73
C ILE A 276 10.89 -17.05 -5.11
N LYS A 277 10.85 -17.20 -3.78
CA LYS A 277 9.71 -17.81 -3.07
C LYS A 277 8.43 -17.00 -3.20
N ILE A 278 8.50 -15.69 -3.38
CA ILE A 278 7.34 -14.81 -3.48
C ILE A 278 6.63 -14.96 -4.83
N ILE A 279 7.33 -15.30 -5.92
CA ILE A 279 6.79 -15.34 -7.28
C ILE A 279 5.45 -16.11 -7.38
N PRO A 280 5.34 -17.39 -6.96
CA PRO A 280 4.10 -18.15 -7.11
C PRO A 280 2.92 -17.52 -6.35
N TYR A 281 3.20 -16.93 -5.18
CA TYR A 281 2.17 -16.29 -4.35
C TYR A 281 1.68 -14.99 -5.00
N LEU A 282 2.59 -14.18 -5.55
CA LEU A 282 2.20 -12.95 -6.26
C LEU A 282 1.43 -13.26 -7.53
N VAL A 283 1.87 -14.24 -8.32
CA VAL A 283 1.13 -14.67 -9.53
C VAL A 283 -0.28 -15.11 -9.14
N ALA A 284 -0.43 -16.01 -8.16
CA ALA A 284 -1.75 -16.50 -7.76
C ALA A 284 -2.68 -15.37 -7.32
N ILE A 285 -2.19 -14.44 -6.50
CA ILE A 285 -3.04 -13.39 -5.95
C ILE A 285 -3.33 -12.28 -6.96
N LEU A 286 -2.33 -11.79 -7.71
CA LEU A 286 -2.54 -10.73 -8.69
C LEU A 286 -3.42 -11.19 -9.86
N VAL A 287 -3.28 -12.43 -10.32
CA VAL A 287 -4.18 -12.99 -11.35
C VAL A 287 -5.62 -13.03 -10.83
N SER A 288 -5.87 -13.50 -9.60
CA SER A 288 -7.23 -13.55 -9.05
C SER A 288 -7.86 -12.16 -8.87
N ILE A 289 -7.07 -11.18 -8.42
CA ILE A 289 -7.51 -9.78 -8.29
C ILE A 289 -7.78 -9.17 -9.67
N GLY A 290 -6.87 -9.40 -10.63
CA GLY A 290 -7.04 -8.92 -12.00
C GLY A 290 -8.29 -9.45 -12.68
N VAL A 291 -8.58 -10.75 -12.53
CA VAL A 291 -9.84 -11.37 -13.00
C VAL A 291 -11.06 -10.71 -12.34
N PHE A 292 -11.02 -10.52 -11.01
CA PHE A 292 -12.10 -9.88 -10.26
C PHE A 292 -12.34 -8.44 -10.70
N ARG A 293 -11.27 -7.68 -10.98
CA ARG A 293 -11.35 -6.31 -11.51
C ARG A 293 -11.83 -6.29 -12.96
N ALA A 294 -11.23 -7.08 -13.84
CA ALA A 294 -11.59 -7.10 -15.27
C ALA A 294 -13.06 -7.50 -15.51
N SER A 295 -13.65 -8.30 -14.62
CA SER A 295 -15.08 -8.60 -14.64
C SER A 295 -15.96 -7.39 -14.29
N GLY A 296 -15.43 -6.33 -13.66
CA GLY A 296 -16.16 -5.20 -13.09
C GLY A 296 -16.66 -5.43 -11.65
N ALA A 297 -16.43 -6.60 -11.06
CA ALA A 297 -16.89 -6.92 -9.72
C ALA A 297 -16.26 -6.02 -8.64
N MET A 298 -15.00 -5.62 -8.82
CA MET A 298 -14.33 -4.69 -7.92
C MET A 298 -15.00 -3.32 -7.93
N ASP A 299 -15.38 -2.81 -9.10
CA ASP A 299 -16.01 -1.49 -9.23
C ASP A 299 -17.35 -1.46 -8.49
N TYR A 300 -18.20 -2.48 -8.67
CA TYR A 300 -19.46 -2.58 -7.92
C TYR A 300 -19.25 -2.65 -6.40
N LEU A 301 -18.23 -3.36 -5.95
CA LEU A 301 -17.89 -3.44 -4.53
C LEU A 301 -17.45 -2.06 -3.99
N MET A 302 -16.58 -1.36 -4.73
CA MET A 302 -16.10 -0.03 -4.32
C MET A 302 -17.20 1.03 -4.37
N GLU A 303 -18.09 0.99 -5.37
CA GLU A 303 -19.27 1.86 -5.43
C GLU A 303 -20.20 1.65 -4.24
N GLY A 304 -20.42 0.40 -3.84
CA GLY A 304 -21.18 0.08 -2.63
C GLY A 304 -20.57 0.69 -1.37
N PHE A 305 -19.25 0.62 -1.20
CA PHE A 305 -18.56 1.26 -0.09
C PHE A 305 -18.59 2.79 -0.18
N ARG A 306 -18.39 3.38 -1.36
CA ARG A 306 -18.50 4.83 -1.54
C ARG A 306 -19.90 5.31 -1.17
N TRP A 307 -20.93 4.64 -1.66
CA TRP A 307 -22.32 4.96 -1.29
C TRP A 307 -22.55 4.89 0.22
N PHE A 308 -22.06 3.83 0.88
CA PHE A 308 -22.20 3.66 2.33
C PHE A 308 -21.50 4.78 3.10
N PHE A 309 -20.24 5.08 2.77
CA PHE A 309 -19.48 6.10 3.48
C PHE A 309 -19.94 7.52 3.18
N HIS A 310 -20.47 7.80 1.98
CA HIS A 310 -21.10 9.08 1.65
C HIS A 310 -22.29 9.45 2.55
N LEU A 311 -22.91 8.46 3.20
CA LEU A 311 -23.97 8.74 4.19
C LEU A 311 -23.45 9.50 5.42
N PHE A 312 -22.14 9.42 5.71
CA PHE A 312 -21.52 9.94 6.93
C PHE A 312 -20.38 10.93 6.68
N LEU A 313 -19.74 10.84 5.53
CA LEU A 313 -18.52 11.57 5.18
C LEU A 313 -18.66 12.24 3.81
N SER A 314 -18.15 13.46 3.68
CA SER A 314 -18.10 14.18 2.40
C SER A 314 -16.92 13.72 1.52
N ASP A 315 -15.77 13.39 2.12
CA ASP A 315 -14.60 12.86 1.42
C ASP A 315 -14.53 11.34 1.62
N VAL A 316 -14.64 10.60 0.51
CA VAL A 316 -14.60 9.13 0.48
C VAL A 316 -13.48 8.59 -0.40
N ARG A 317 -12.49 9.42 -0.77
CA ARG A 317 -11.33 8.99 -1.58
C ARG A 317 -10.57 7.83 -0.95
N PHE A 318 -10.59 7.71 0.38
CA PHE A 318 -9.95 6.61 1.10
C PHE A 318 -10.52 5.23 0.74
N VAL A 319 -11.73 5.16 0.18
CA VAL A 319 -12.36 3.89 -0.22
C VAL A 319 -11.49 3.11 -1.21
N ASP A 320 -10.78 3.80 -2.10
CA ASP A 320 -9.90 3.17 -3.10
C ASP A 320 -8.69 2.41 -2.47
N GLY A 321 -8.30 2.76 -1.26
CA GLY A 321 -7.29 2.03 -0.47
C GLY A 321 -7.83 0.87 0.38
N LEU A 322 -9.15 0.82 0.64
CA LEU A 322 -9.76 -0.17 1.54
C LEU A 322 -9.56 -1.64 1.14
N PRO A 323 -9.47 -2.03 -0.15
CA PRO A 323 -9.17 -3.42 -0.51
C PRO A 323 -7.92 -3.96 0.19
N THR A 324 -6.86 -3.16 0.30
CA THR A 324 -5.64 -3.52 1.05
C THR A 324 -5.95 -3.72 2.54
N ALA A 325 -6.72 -2.82 3.14
CA ALA A 325 -7.11 -2.92 4.55
C ALA A 325 -7.91 -4.18 4.88
N PHE A 326 -8.90 -4.53 4.04
CA PHE A 326 -9.72 -5.72 4.25
C PHE A 326 -8.94 -7.02 4.09
N MET A 327 -7.97 -7.05 3.19
CA MET A 327 -7.12 -8.22 2.98
C MET A 327 -6.07 -8.39 4.08
N LYS A 328 -5.65 -7.33 4.74
CA LYS A 328 -4.51 -7.35 5.67
C LYS A 328 -4.69 -8.33 6.85
N PRO A 329 -5.81 -8.32 7.60
CA PRO A 329 -6.06 -9.29 8.65
C PRO A 329 -6.07 -10.75 8.17
N LEU A 330 -6.49 -10.97 6.91
CA LEU A 330 -6.73 -12.28 6.33
C LEU A 330 -5.47 -12.89 5.70
N SER A 331 -4.70 -12.06 4.98
CA SER A 331 -3.55 -12.52 4.21
C SER A 331 -2.57 -11.38 3.91
N GLY A 332 -1.34 -11.48 4.42
CA GLY A 332 -0.28 -10.50 4.13
C GLY A 332 0.13 -10.47 2.64
N SER A 333 0.15 -11.63 1.96
CA SER A 333 0.38 -11.69 0.51
C SER A 333 -0.80 -11.15 -0.29
N GLY A 334 -2.03 -11.43 0.16
CA GLY A 334 -3.24 -10.87 -0.45
C GLY A 334 -3.30 -9.35 -0.34
N ALA A 335 -2.99 -8.79 0.82
CA ALA A 335 -2.94 -7.34 1.02
C ALA A 335 -1.84 -6.69 0.18
N ARG A 336 -0.67 -7.34 0.02
CA ARG A 336 0.36 -6.88 -0.93
C ARG A 336 -0.13 -6.87 -2.37
N GLY A 337 -0.86 -7.90 -2.79
CA GLY A 337 -1.49 -7.95 -4.11
C GLY A 337 -2.46 -6.79 -4.33
N MET A 338 -3.31 -6.47 -3.34
CA MET A 338 -4.22 -5.31 -3.40
C MET A 338 -3.48 -3.98 -3.44
N MET A 339 -2.37 -3.85 -2.70
CA MET A 339 -1.51 -2.67 -2.76
C MET A 339 -0.88 -2.50 -4.15
N ILE A 340 -0.33 -3.57 -4.73
CA ILE A 340 0.25 -3.56 -6.08
C ILE A 340 -0.82 -3.22 -7.13
N GLU A 341 -2.00 -3.78 -6.99
CA GLU A 341 -3.14 -3.47 -7.85
C GLU A 341 -3.54 -1.99 -7.74
N SER A 342 -3.54 -1.42 -6.52
CA SER A 342 -3.75 0.02 -6.32
C SER A 342 -2.68 0.86 -7.02
N PHE A 343 -1.40 0.44 -7.00
CA PHE A 343 -0.32 1.11 -7.72
C PHE A 343 -0.52 1.09 -9.24
N ASN A 344 -0.94 -0.06 -9.79
CA ASN A 344 -1.19 -0.20 -11.23
C ASN A 344 -2.41 0.58 -11.70
N THR A 345 -3.44 0.68 -10.86
CA THR A 345 -4.72 1.31 -11.24
C THR A 345 -4.72 2.81 -11.03
N TYR A 346 -4.20 3.26 -9.90
CA TYR A 346 -4.29 4.67 -9.49
C TYR A 346 -2.94 5.39 -9.55
N GLY A 347 -1.84 4.64 -9.73
CA GLY A 347 -0.48 5.15 -9.63
C GLY A 347 0.11 5.01 -8.22
N VAL A 348 1.42 4.75 -8.16
CA VAL A 348 2.16 4.51 -6.90
C VAL A 348 2.19 5.74 -5.99
N ASP A 349 2.21 6.94 -6.57
CA ASP A 349 2.26 8.22 -5.86
C ASP A 349 0.90 8.90 -5.72
N SER A 350 -0.18 8.25 -6.19
CA SER A 350 -1.55 8.71 -5.95
C SER A 350 -1.92 8.59 -4.46
N PHE A 351 -2.95 9.32 -4.03
CA PHE A 351 -3.51 9.18 -2.68
C PHE A 351 -3.89 7.72 -2.38
N ALA A 352 -4.59 7.04 -3.31
CA ALA A 352 -4.98 5.64 -3.16
C ALA A 352 -3.77 4.70 -3.07
N GLY A 353 -2.71 4.93 -3.87
CA GLY A 353 -1.46 4.16 -3.82
C GLY A 353 -0.73 4.34 -2.50
N ARG A 354 -0.51 5.59 -2.06
CA ARG A 354 0.13 5.91 -0.77
C ARG A 354 -0.69 5.43 0.42
N LEU A 355 -2.03 5.56 0.37
CA LEU A 355 -2.93 5.01 1.38
C LEU A 355 -2.83 3.48 1.44
N SER A 356 -2.90 2.79 0.30
CA SER A 356 -2.73 1.32 0.24
C SER A 356 -1.39 0.88 0.80
N ALA A 357 -0.31 1.62 0.50
CA ALA A 357 1.02 1.39 1.08
C ALA A 357 1.03 1.58 2.59
N THR A 358 0.40 2.65 3.09
CA THR A 358 0.28 2.92 4.53
C THR A 358 -0.51 1.82 5.24
N LEU A 359 -1.65 1.39 4.68
CA LEU A 359 -2.49 0.34 5.23
C LEU A 359 -1.81 -1.03 5.20
N GLN A 360 -1.01 -1.32 4.16
CA GLN A 360 -0.19 -2.53 4.11
C GLN A 360 0.85 -2.58 5.23
N GLY A 361 1.42 -1.44 5.61
CA GLY A 361 2.40 -1.32 6.67
C GLY A 361 1.82 -1.17 8.07
N ALA A 362 0.53 -0.82 8.22
CA ALA A 362 -0.07 -0.41 9.49
C ALA A 362 -0.22 -1.51 10.54
N THR A 363 -0.38 -2.77 10.14
CA THR A 363 -0.52 -3.94 11.03
C THR A 363 0.17 -5.15 10.43
N ASP A 364 0.16 -6.28 11.13
CA ASP A 364 0.50 -7.58 10.56
C ASP A 364 -0.78 -8.42 10.33
N THR A 365 -0.64 -9.66 9.85
CA THR A 365 -1.75 -10.51 9.42
C THR A 365 -2.31 -11.31 10.58
N THR A 366 -3.37 -10.83 11.21
CA THR A 366 -3.97 -11.39 12.43
C THR A 366 -4.25 -12.89 12.33
N PHE A 367 -4.98 -13.35 11.30
CA PHE A 367 -5.33 -14.76 11.18
C PHE A 367 -4.14 -15.66 10.87
N TYR A 368 -3.13 -15.18 10.17
CA TYR A 368 -1.89 -15.91 9.94
C TYR A 368 -1.11 -16.11 11.26
N ILE A 369 -0.93 -15.04 12.03
CA ILE A 369 -0.22 -15.09 13.31
C ILE A 369 -0.93 -16.04 14.28
N ILE A 370 -2.26 -15.98 14.37
CA ILE A 370 -3.07 -16.92 15.17
C ILE A 370 -2.82 -18.36 14.73
N ALA A 371 -2.91 -18.63 13.42
CA ALA A 371 -2.74 -19.98 12.90
C ALA A 371 -1.33 -20.53 13.16
N VAL A 372 -0.29 -19.72 12.98
CA VAL A 372 1.11 -20.13 13.16
C VAL A 372 1.42 -20.32 14.64
N TYR A 373 1.11 -19.35 15.49
CA TYR A 373 1.52 -19.37 16.90
C TYR A 373 0.65 -20.32 17.74
N PHE A 374 -0.66 -20.21 17.65
CA PHE A 374 -1.54 -21.13 18.38
C PHE A 374 -1.51 -22.54 17.80
N GLY A 375 -1.38 -22.66 16.48
CA GLY A 375 -1.26 -23.95 15.80
C GLY A 375 -0.01 -24.72 16.23
N SER A 376 1.13 -24.04 16.44
CA SER A 376 2.39 -24.68 16.85
C SER A 376 2.32 -25.38 18.22
N VAL A 377 1.41 -24.91 19.08
CA VAL A 377 1.21 -25.43 20.45
C VAL A 377 -0.17 -26.07 20.66
N SER A 378 -0.88 -26.33 19.57
CA SER A 378 -2.19 -27.01 19.57
C SER A 378 -3.29 -26.32 20.37
N ILE A 379 -3.25 -24.98 20.47
CA ILE A 379 -4.32 -24.18 21.07
C ILE A 379 -5.54 -24.22 20.15
N ARG A 380 -6.70 -24.61 20.69
CA ARG A 380 -8.00 -24.68 19.99
C ARG A 380 -8.95 -23.57 20.40
N LYS A 381 -8.93 -23.18 21.68
CA LYS A 381 -9.79 -22.14 22.26
C LYS A 381 -9.00 -20.83 22.34
N THR A 382 -9.24 -19.94 21.39
CA THR A 382 -8.49 -18.68 21.25
C THR A 382 -8.94 -17.59 22.23
N ARG A 383 -10.05 -17.81 22.97
CA ARG A 383 -10.67 -16.83 23.87
C ARG A 383 -10.92 -15.50 23.14
N TYR A 384 -10.44 -14.39 23.66
CA TYR A 384 -10.60 -13.05 23.07
C TYR A 384 -9.46 -12.64 22.11
N ALA A 385 -8.51 -13.53 21.80
CA ALA A 385 -7.35 -13.21 20.96
C ALA A 385 -7.75 -12.66 19.57
N ILE A 386 -8.70 -13.33 18.89
CA ILE A 386 -9.21 -12.88 17.57
C ILE A 386 -9.83 -11.49 17.67
N LYS A 387 -10.68 -11.26 18.68
CA LYS A 387 -11.32 -9.95 18.88
C LYS A 387 -10.32 -8.84 19.11
N ALA A 388 -9.31 -9.11 19.96
CA ALA A 388 -8.28 -8.12 20.28
C ALA A 388 -7.36 -7.84 19.08
N GLY A 389 -7.00 -8.87 18.29
CA GLY A 389 -6.25 -8.69 17.05
C GLY A 389 -7.01 -7.86 16.01
N LEU A 390 -8.29 -8.18 15.76
CA LEU A 390 -9.11 -7.41 14.81
C LEU A 390 -9.40 -5.98 15.26
N LEU A 391 -9.48 -5.72 16.58
CA LEU A 391 -9.57 -4.35 17.08
C LEU A 391 -8.26 -3.59 16.89
N ALA A 392 -7.11 -4.24 17.04
CA ALA A 392 -5.81 -3.65 16.70
C ALA A 392 -5.73 -3.32 15.20
N ASP A 393 -6.15 -4.25 14.33
CA ASP A 393 -6.23 -4.02 12.89
C ASP A 393 -7.12 -2.82 12.55
N LEU A 394 -8.31 -2.76 13.14
CA LEU A 394 -9.24 -1.62 12.96
C LEU A 394 -8.61 -0.30 13.42
N GLY A 395 -7.92 -0.30 14.56
CA GLY A 395 -7.19 0.87 15.06
C GLY A 395 -6.11 1.33 14.07
N GLY A 396 -5.35 0.40 13.51
CA GLY A 396 -4.33 0.67 12.48
C GLY A 396 -4.94 1.18 11.17
N ILE A 397 -6.06 0.60 10.73
CA ILE A 397 -6.77 1.04 9.51
C ILE A 397 -7.29 2.47 9.67
N ILE A 398 -7.99 2.76 10.77
CA ILE A 398 -8.53 4.12 11.03
C ILE A 398 -7.38 5.13 11.12
N ALA A 399 -6.33 4.83 11.88
CA ALA A 399 -5.17 5.70 11.98
C ALA A 399 -4.48 5.87 10.62
N GLY A 400 -4.31 4.79 9.85
CA GLY A 400 -3.72 4.82 8.52
C GLY A 400 -4.49 5.71 7.55
N VAL A 401 -5.82 5.65 7.55
CA VAL A 401 -6.68 6.53 6.73
C VAL A 401 -6.52 7.99 7.17
N ILE A 402 -6.62 8.28 8.47
CA ILE A 402 -6.51 9.66 8.99
C ILE A 402 -5.13 10.25 8.66
N ILE A 403 -4.06 9.51 8.92
CA ILE A 403 -2.69 9.98 8.71
C ILE A 403 -2.36 10.11 7.22
N ALA A 404 -2.78 9.16 6.38
CA ALA A 404 -2.61 9.28 4.93
C ALA A 404 -3.38 10.49 4.38
N THR A 405 -4.57 10.77 4.89
CA THR A 405 -5.33 11.98 4.51
C THR A 405 -4.61 13.25 4.94
N LEU A 406 -4.01 13.26 6.14
CA LEU A 406 -3.23 14.40 6.63
C LEU A 406 -1.98 14.66 5.75
N PHE A 407 -1.24 13.58 5.41
CA PHE A 407 0.04 13.71 4.69
C PHE A 407 -0.13 13.88 3.18
N PHE A 408 -1.15 13.26 2.58
CA PHE A 408 -1.30 13.15 1.14
C PHE A 408 -2.63 13.71 0.60
N GLY A 409 -3.57 14.04 1.47
CA GLY A 409 -4.91 14.47 1.06
C GLY A 409 -4.96 15.82 0.35
N GLY A 410 -3.94 16.66 0.52
CA GLY A 410 -3.81 17.95 -0.15
C GLY A 410 -3.17 17.87 -1.55
N GLU A 411 -2.50 16.76 -1.87
CA GLU A 411 -1.78 16.60 -3.14
C GLU A 411 -2.65 16.04 -4.26
N ASP A 412 -3.80 15.41 -3.95
CA ASP A 412 -4.56 14.66 -4.93
C ASP A 412 -5.92 15.27 -5.29
N LYS A 413 -5.95 15.70 -6.49
CA LYS A 413 -7.04 15.28 -7.36
C LYS A 413 -6.80 13.80 -7.70
N THR A 414 -7.72 12.89 -7.34
CA THR A 414 -7.74 11.49 -7.79
C THR A 414 -7.26 11.44 -9.23
N PRO A 415 -6.30 10.59 -9.63
CA PRO A 415 -5.95 10.51 -11.03
C PRO A 415 -7.23 10.25 -11.79
N MET A 416 -7.65 11.22 -12.58
CA MET A 416 -8.85 11.09 -13.40
C MET A 416 -8.67 9.88 -14.28
N LYS A 417 -9.70 9.04 -14.40
CA LYS A 417 -9.68 7.99 -15.42
C LYS A 417 -9.36 8.63 -16.75
N PRO A 418 -8.62 7.98 -17.66
CA PRO A 418 -8.28 8.57 -18.96
C PRO A 418 -9.47 9.21 -19.68
N GLN A 419 -10.67 8.64 -19.56
CA GLN A 419 -11.92 9.21 -20.10
C GLN A 419 -12.30 10.52 -19.42
N GLU A 420 -12.28 10.57 -18.08
CA GLU A 420 -12.63 11.77 -17.30
C GLU A 420 -11.61 12.88 -17.55
N MET A 421 -10.34 12.51 -17.77
CA MET A 421 -9.27 13.45 -18.12
C MET A 421 -9.50 14.05 -19.50
N VAL A 422 -9.88 13.24 -20.50
CA VAL A 422 -10.24 13.75 -21.84
C VAL A 422 -11.48 14.62 -21.78
N LEU A 423 -12.50 14.25 -20.98
CA LEU A 423 -13.69 15.08 -20.78
C LEU A 423 -13.33 16.43 -20.18
N SER A 424 -12.54 16.46 -19.10
CA SER A 424 -12.09 17.69 -18.46
C SER A 424 -11.17 18.52 -19.36
N PHE A 425 -10.29 17.87 -20.12
CA PHE A 425 -9.44 18.51 -21.11
C PHE A 425 -10.27 19.23 -22.17
N THR A 426 -11.27 18.56 -22.71
CA THR A 426 -12.14 19.13 -23.74
C THR A 426 -13.07 20.20 -23.18
N ASP A 427 -13.55 20.04 -21.95
CA ASP A 427 -14.36 21.07 -21.26
C ASP A 427 -13.54 22.35 -21.00
N ASN A 428 -12.31 22.21 -20.51
CA ASN A 428 -11.39 23.36 -20.37
C ASN A 428 -11.11 24.05 -21.72
N TRP A 429 -11.00 23.26 -22.79
CA TRP A 429 -10.80 23.79 -24.13
C TRP A 429 -12.03 24.54 -24.62
N GLN A 430 -13.23 23.99 -24.42
CA GLN A 430 -14.52 24.65 -24.78
C GLN A 430 -14.71 25.97 -24.02
N ASN A 431 -14.32 26.03 -22.76
CA ASN A 431 -14.47 27.19 -21.90
C ASN A 431 -13.34 28.23 -22.05
N ASN A 432 -12.48 28.09 -23.09
CA ASN A 432 -11.31 28.93 -23.35
C ASN A 432 -10.33 29.04 -22.18
N LEU A 433 -10.10 27.92 -21.47
CA LEU A 433 -9.19 27.77 -20.34
C LEU A 433 -8.05 26.78 -20.62
N PRO A 434 -7.33 26.90 -21.78
CA PRO A 434 -6.36 25.88 -22.21
C PRO A 434 -5.18 25.72 -21.24
N SER A 435 -4.83 26.77 -20.49
CA SER A 435 -3.76 26.72 -19.47
C SER A 435 -4.03 25.73 -18.34
N LYS A 436 -5.29 25.43 -18.04
CA LYS A 436 -5.66 24.39 -17.05
C LYS A 436 -5.37 22.97 -17.53
N ASN A 437 -5.18 22.78 -18.83
CA ASN A 437 -4.89 21.47 -19.41
C ASN A 437 -3.44 21.01 -19.19
N ILE A 438 -2.53 21.92 -18.76
CA ILE A 438 -1.13 21.57 -18.44
C ILE A 438 -1.08 20.46 -17.37
N GLU A 439 -1.98 20.48 -16.40
CA GLU A 439 -2.01 19.50 -15.32
C GLU A 439 -2.28 18.06 -15.80
N PHE A 440 -2.92 17.89 -16.97
CA PHE A 440 -3.25 16.59 -17.55
C PHE A 440 -2.17 16.06 -18.50
N MET A 441 -1.22 16.89 -18.91
CA MET A 441 -0.20 16.56 -19.90
C MET A 441 1.13 16.23 -19.25
N SER A 442 1.92 15.33 -19.86
CA SER A 442 3.34 15.18 -19.53
C SER A 442 4.14 16.36 -20.09
N ASP A 443 5.29 16.70 -19.48
CA ASP A 443 6.13 17.83 -19.91
C ASP A 443 6.60 17.73 -21.37
N ASP A 444 6.72 16.51 -21.89
CA ASP A 444 7.11 16.17 -23.25
C ASP A 444 5.93 15.73 -24.13
N CYS A 445 4.70 16.10 -23.76
CA CYS A 445 3.51 15.79 -24.54
C CYS A 445 3.65 16.32 -25.98
N ALA A 446 3.41 15.43 -26.94
CA ALA A 446 3.53 15.74 -28.36
C ALA A 446 2.16 15.79 -29.05
N PHE A 447 2.01 16.70 -30.03
CA PHE A 447 0.85 16.75 -30.91
C PHE A 447 1.27 16.29 -32.32
N TYR A 448 0.51 15.35 -32.85
CA TYR A 448 0.75 14.75 -34.16
C TYR A 448 -0.42 15.03 -35.10
N ASP A 449 -0.14 15.26 -36.38
CA ASP A 449 -1.14 15.26 -37.43
C ASP A 449 -1.54 13.82 -37.85
N GLN A 450 -2.38 13.71 -38.90
CA GLN A 450 -2.82 12.44 -39.47
C GLN A 450 -1.67 11.55 -39.98
N ALA A 451 -0.58 12.15 -40.44
CA ALA A 451 0.58 11.46 -40.98
C ALA A 451 1.64 11.10 -39.93
N PHE A 452 1.35 11.34 -38.64
CA PHE A 452 2.30 11.25 -37.52
C PHE A 452 3.47 12.25 -37.60
N ASP A 453 3.30 13.35 -38.34
CA ASP A 453 4.25 14.45 -38.29
C ASP A 453 4.05 15.27 -37.01
N THR A 454 5.13 15.53 -36.30
CA THR A 454 5.08 16.26 -35.03
C THR A 454 4.82 17.74 -35.28
N ILE A 455 3.67 18.26 -34.83
CA ILE A 455 3.31 19.69 -34.96
C ILE A 455 3.84 20.48 -33.77
N ALA A 456 3.78 19.93 -32.55
CA ALA A 456 4.30 20.55 -31.33
C ALA A 456 4.93 19.51 -30.40
N ARG A 457 6.01 19.91 -29.72
CA ARG A 457 6.62 19.16 -28.62
C ARG A 457 6.72 20.06 -27.41
N SER A 458 6.17 19.68 -26.34
CA SER A 458 6.01 20.24 -25.01
C SER A 458 4.59 20.75 -24.75
N SER A 459 4.15 20.53 -23.54
CA SER A 459 2.82 20.92 -23.07
C SER A 459 2.55 22.43 -23.22
N ARG A 460 3.58 23.28 -23.05
CA ARG A 460 3.45 24.74 -23.20
C ARG A 460 3.19 25.16 -24.65
N ASN A 461 3.96 24.63 -25.59
CA ASN A 461 3.77 24.94 -27.03
C ASN A 461 2.41 24.47 -27.54
N LEU A 462 1.92 23.33 -27.02
CA LEU A 462 0.61 22.81 -27.37
C LEU A 462 -0.51 23.71 -26.87
N ILE A 463 -0.38 24.27 -25.67
CA ILE A 463 -1.38 25.18 -25.11
C ILE A 463 -1.46 26.48 -25.91
N ASP A 464 -0.32 27.03 -26.33
CA ASP A 464 -0.30 28.22 -27.19
C ASP A 464 -0.98 27.96 -28.54
N MET A 465 -0.89 26.74 -29.09
CA MET A 465 -1.59 26.31 -30.29
C MET A 465 -3.10 26.07 -30.09
N LEU A 466 -3.50 25.63 -28.89
CA LEU A 466 -4.89 25.36 -28.53
C LEU A 466 -5.66 26.62 -28.12
N GLN A 467 -5.02 27.81 -28.04
CA GLN A 467 -5.70 29.09 -27.86
C GLN A 467 -6.53 29.39 -29.11
N VAL A 468 -7.84 29.28 -28.95
CA VAL A 468 -8.80 29.55 -30.01
C VAL A 468 -9.13 31.06 -29.99
N PRO A 469 -9.12 31.76 -31.12
CA PRO A 469 -9.63 33.12 -31.17
C PRO A 469 -11.08 33.21 -30.68
N ASP A 470 -11.45 34.30 -30.00
CA ASP A 470 -12.73 34.51 -29.31
C ASP A 470 -14.01 34.41 -30.20
N SER A 471 -13.85 34.05 -31.47
CA SER A 471 -14.93 34.02 -32.46
C SER A 471 -15.46 32.62 -32.82
N VAL A 472 -15.10 31.58 -32.09
CA VAL A 472 -15.48 30.20 -32.45
C VAL A 472 -16.43 29.59 -31.40
N GLY A 473 -17.64 29.22 -31.85
CA GLY A 473 -18.70 28.64 -31.03
C GLY A 473 -18.34 27.32 -30.34
N GLY A 474 -19.18 26.87 -29.41
CA GLY A 474 -18.95 25.75 -28.50
C GLY A 474 -18.60 24.42 -29.17
N HIS A 475 -17.86 23.60 -28.47
CA HIS A 475 -17.51 22.24 -28.87
C HIS A 475 -18.36 21.24 -28.09
N GLU A 476 -18.83 20.19 -28.73
CA GLU A 476 -19.59 19.10 -28.10
C GLU A 476 -18.92 17.76 -28.38
N ILE A 477 -18.70 16.96 -27.34
CA ILE A 477 -18.18 15.59 -27.49
C ILE A 477 -19.31 14.69 -27.94
N SER A 478 -19.22 14.14 -29.14
CA SER A 478 -20.26 13.28 -29.70
C SER A 478 -20.05 11.79 -29.39
N THR A 479 -18.82 11.35 -29.18
CA THR A 479 -18.50 9.94 -28.88
C THR A 479 -17.16 9.82 -28.18
N LEU A 480 -17.10 9.01 -27.13
CA LEU A 480 -15.88 8.63 -26.43
C LEU A 480 -15.74 7.11 -26.48
N SER A 481 -14.60 6.59 -26.93
CA SER A 481 -14.32 5.16 -26.95
C SER A 481 -12.87 4.87 -26.55
N ILE A 482 -12.66 3.80 -25.80
CA ILE A 482 -11.31 3.35 -25.40
C ILE A 482 -10.92 2.16 -26.26
N LYS A 483 -9.68 2.17 -26.79
CA LYS A 483 -9.00 0.97 -27.26
C LYS A 483 -7.73 0.78 -26.43
N LYS A 484 -7.57 -0.40 -25.83
CA LYS A 484 -6.29 -0.83 -25.25
C LYS A 484 -5.46 -1.47 -26.36
N ASN A 485 -4.29 -0.92 -26.63
CA ASN A 485 -3.33 -1.55 -27.54
C ASN A 485 -2.49 -2.56 -26.76
N GLY A 486 -2.48 -3.84 -27.18
CA GLY A 486 -1.94 -4.99 -26.47
C GLY A 486 -0.41 -5.08 -26.31
N GLU A 487 0.41 -4.08 -26.68
CA GLU A 487 1.87 -4.20 -26.66
C GLU A 487 2.62 -3.16 -25.82
N VAL A 488 1.93 -2.14 -25.26
CA VAL A 488 2.56 -1.12 -24.40
C VAL A 488 1.56 -0.75 -23.30
N PRO A 489 2.00 -0.39 -22.08
CA PRO A 489 1.10 0.00 -20.98
C PRO A 489 0.39 1.34 -21.19
N ASN A 490 0.12 1.70 -22.44
CA ASN A 490 -0.45 2.98 -22.84
C ASN A 490 -1.93 2.79 -23.21
N GLU A 491 -2.82 3.39 -22.46
CA GLU A 491 -4.22 3.49 -22.84
C GLU A 491 -4.40 4.56 -23.92
N VAL A 492 -5.23 4.30 -24.94
CA VAL A 492 -5.58 5.26 -25.98
C VAL A 492 -7.07 5.55 -25.90
N VAL A 493 -7.42 6.81 -25.70
CA VAL A 493 -8.80 7.28 -25.69
C VAL A 493 -9.08 8.01 -27.00
N TYR A 494 -10.09 7.55 -27.72
CA TYR A 494 -10.55 8.20 -28.94
C TYR A 494 -11.73 9.12 -28.62
N ALA A 495 -11.62 10.40 -28.99
CA ALA A 495 -12.69 11.38 -28.82
C ALA A 495 -13.12 11.94 -30.18
N LYS A 496 -14.42 12.00 -30.40
CA LYS A 496 -15.02 12.75 -31.52
C LYS A 496 -15.58 14.06 -30.98
N ILE A 497 -15.03 15.18 -31.43
CA ILE A 497 -15.39 16.52 -31.00
C ILE A 497 -16.13 17.21 -32.12
N LYS A 498 -17.39 17.55 -31.89
CA LYS A 498 -18.22 18.31 -32.84
C LYS A 498 -18.01 19.79 -32.57
N ARG A 499 -17.61 20.53 -33.61
CA ARG A 499 -17.42 21.98 -33.55
C ARG A 499 -18.57 22.65 -34.27
N GLN A 500 -19.26 23.59 -33.62
CA GLN A 500 -20.32 24.38 -34.20
C GLN A 500 -19.72 25.70 -34.66
N HIS A 501 -19.87 26.03 -35.97
CA HIS A 501 -19.48 27.32 -36.50
C HIS A 501 -20.66 28.28 -36.38
N ASP A 502 -20.45 29.49 -35.83
CA ASP A 502 -21.50 30.49 -35.53
C ASP A 502 -22.16 31.11 -36.76
N LEU A 503 -21.67 30.89 -37.98
CA LEU A 503 -22.15 31.57 -39.17
C LEU A 503 -22.81 30.68 -40.22
N ASP A 504 -22.66 29.37 -40.15
CA ASP A 504 -23.32 28.44 -41.05
C ASP A 504 -23.78 27.18 -40.31
N SER A 505 -24.96 26.70 -40.64
CA SER A 505 -25.55 25.47 -40.04
C SER A 505 -24.75 24.18 -40.24
N ASN A 506 -23.52 24.26 -40.69
CA ASN A 506 -22.60 23.12 -40.88
C ASN A 506 -21.76 22.87 -39.64
N SER A 507 -21.98 21.75 -39.00
CA SER A 507 -21.12 21.25 -37.92
C SER A 507 -20.05 20.32 -38.49
N SER A 508 -18.77 20.55 -38.18
CA SER A 508 -17.68 19.65 -38.53
C SER A 508 -17.34 18.78 -37.32
N THR A 509 -17.17 17.47 -37.53
CA THR A 509 -16.77 16.53 -36.48
C THR A 509 -15.29 16.17 -36.65
N TYR A 510 -14.51 16.41 -35.61
CA TYR A 510 -13.08 16.13 -35.57
C TYR A 510 -12.83 14.89 -34.70
N SER A 511 -11.92 14.02 -35.10
CA SER A 511 -11.53 12.83 -34.33
C SER A 511 -10.11 12.96 -33.80
N TYR A 512 -9.91 12.68 -32.53
CA TYR A 512 -8.63 12.72 -31.86
C TYR A 512 -8.35 11.41 -31.13
N ALA A 513 -7.09 11.00 -31.07
CA ALA A 513 -6.60 9.93 -30.20
C ALA A 513 -5.71 10.55 -29.11
N PHE A 514 -6.06 10.30 -27.87
CA PHE A 514 -5.28 10.70 -26.71
C PHE A 514 -4.50 9.49 -26.19
N HIS A 515 -3.18 9.57 -26.24
CA HIS A 515 -2.29 8.53 -25.76
C HIS A 515 -1.86 8.84 -24.33
N PHE A 516 -2.03 7.88 -23.43
CA PHE A 516 -1.71 8.03 -22.01
C PHE A 516 -0.47 7.22 -21.66
N GLU A 517 0.38 7.81 -20.83
CA GLU A 517 1.51 7.15 -20.19
C GLU A 517 1.56 7.60 -18.73
N VAL A 518 1.61 6.61 -17.78
CA VAL A 518 1.70 6.88 -16.33
C VAL A 518 0.67 7.91 -15.85
N GLY A 519 -0.59 7.78 -16.28
CA GLY A 519 -1.69 8.63 -15.81
C GLY A 519 -1.71 10.06 -16.35
N LYS A 520 -0.92 10.38 -17.38
CA LYS A 520 -0.93 11.68 -18.08
C LYS A 520 -1.06 11.52 -19.58
N ILE A 521 -1.55 12.56 -20.24
CA ILE A 521 -1.62 12.62 -21.70
C ILE A 521 -0.18 12.82 -22.23
N LYS A 522 0.34 11.80 -22.90
CA LYS A 522 1.67 11.80 -23.51
C LYS A 522 1.67 12.34 -24.94
N ALA A 523 0.59 12.05 -25.67
CA ALA A 523 0.43 12.56 -27.04
C ALA A 523 -1.05 12.73 -27.39
N ILE A 524 -1.32 13.68 -28.27
CA ILE A 524 -2.63 13.90 -28.90
C ILE A 524 -2.43 13.80 -30.40
N GLN A 525 -3.17 12.92 -31.04
CA GLN A 525 -3.13 12.75 -32.49
C GLN A 525 -4.45 13.17 -33.12
N TYR A 526 -4.37 14.04 -34.12
CA TYR A 526 -5.50 14.37 -34.95
C TYR A 526 -5.72 13.30 -36.03
N LEU A 527 -6.89 12.71 -36.04
CA LEU A 527 -7.24 11.58 -36.93
C LEU A 527 -8.03 11.99 -38.18
N GLY A 528 -8.42 13.29 -38.30
CA GLY A 528 -9.14 13.83 -39.43
C GLY A 528 -10.57 14.25 -39.14
N ASN A 529 -11.20 14.79 -40.18
CA ASN A 529 -12.61 15.21 -40.18
C ASN A 529 -13.47 14.06 -40.69
N PHE A 530 -14.65 13.89 -40.10
CA PHE A 530 -15.68 12.96 -40.58
C PHE A 530 -16.94 13.75 -40.98
#